data_45f0535e63de86365a26305de1b10128
#
_entry.id   45f0535e63de86365a26305de1b10128
#
_cell.length_a   1.000
_cell.length_b   1.000
_cell.length_c   1.000
_cell.angle_alpha   90.00
_cell.angle_beta   90.00
_cell.angle_gamma   90.00
#
_symmetry.space_group_name_H-M   'P 1'
#
loop_
_entity.id
_entity.type
_entity.pdbx_description
1 polymer ?
#
loop_
_entity_poly.entity_id
_entity_poly.type
_entity_poly.pdbx_seq_one_letter_code
_entity_poly.pdbx_strand_id
1 'polypeptide(L)'
;KVSKKPVVKKAPKAVAVSAKKVAAKDESTATKREAAVKGVVFPAGSAVIRPRITEKSGLLSQKGIYTFDVLIDAVSSQIEKSITEAYKVTPTKISISPVRAKGRHIRGKAGRTAKGKKAYVYLKKGETIEFI
;
A
#
# COMPACT_ATOMS: atom_id res chain seq x y z
N LYS A 1 18.87 -48.33 30.09
CA LYS A 1 17.80 -47.82 30.99
C LYS A 1 17.35 -46.49 30.41
N VAL A 2 16.17 -46.50 29.78
CA VAL A 2 15.55 -45.36 29.10
C VAL A 2 14.60 -44.73 30.12
N SER A 3 14.79 -43.45 30.40
CA SER A 3 13.88 -42.67 31.25
C SER A 3 13.08 -41.68 30.40
N LYS A 4 11.79 -41.97 30.21
CA LYS A 4 10.78 -41.10 29.58
C LYS A 4 10.38 -40.02 30.59
N LYS A 5 10.43 -38.74 30.18
CA LYS A 5 9.77 -37.64 30.88
C LYS A 5 8.41 -37.35 30.25
N PRO A 6 7.35 -37.08 31.03
CA PRO A 6 6.02 -36.83 30.52
C PRO A 6 5.82 -35.37 30.10
N VAL A 7 5.08 -35.21 29.01
CA VAL A 7 4.61 -33.96 28.46
C VAL A 7 3.44 -33.44 29.29
N VAL A 8 3.56 -32.23 29.84
CA VAL A 8 2.46 -31.54 30.52
C VAL A 8 1.76 -30.63 29.53
N LYS A 9 0.54 -31.03 29.16
CA LYS A 9 -0.42 -30.18 28.46
C LYS A 9 -0.94 -29.10 29.40
N LYS A 10 -0.79 -27.83 29.04
CA LYS A 10 -1.47 -26.73 29.73
C LYS A 10 -2.44 -26.07 28.79
N ALA A 11 -3.72 -26.17 29.11
CA ALA A 11 -4.86 -25.62 28.37
C ALA A 11 -4.95 -24.10 28.51
N PRO A 12 -5.59 -23.39 27.54
CA PRO A 12 -5.72 -21.94 27.56
C PRO A 12 -6.88 -21.50 28.45
N LYS A 13 -6.60 -20.52 29.29
CA LYS A 13 -7.60 -19.84 30.11
C LYS A 13 -8.18 -18.67 29.29
N ALA A 14 -9.46 -18.76 28.95
CA ALA A 14 -10.27 -17.69 28.44
C ALA A 14 -10.39 -16.58 29.49
N VAL A 15 -10.14 -15.35 29.05
CA VAL A 15 -10.59 -14.16 29.79
C VAL A 15 -11.29 -13.25 28.82
N ALA A 16 -12.62 -13.30 28.86
CA ALA A 16 -13.48 -12.26 28.38
C ALA A 16 -13.41 -11.11 29.38
N VAL A 17 -13.23 -9.88 28.94
CA VAL A 17 -13.83 -8.67 29.56
C VAL A 17 -13.69 -7.49 28.61
N SER A 18 -14.86 -7.03 28.13
CA SER A 18 -15.36 -5.69 28.35
C SER A 18 -15.00 -4.63 27.31
N ALA A 19 -16.04 -4.36 26.53
CA ALA A 19 -16.22 -3.15 25.75
C ALA A 19 -16.08 -1.91 26.65
N LYS A 20 -15.24 -0.96 26.22
CA LYS A 20 -15.38 0.43 26.64
C LYS A 20 -15.25 1.35 25.44
N LYS A 21 -16.41 1.85 25.06
CA LYS A 21 -16.68 2.94 24.15
C LYS A 21 -15.94 4.19 24.63
N VAL A 22 -15.04 4.73 23.81
CA VAL A 22 -14.66 6.13 23.89
C VAL A 22 -14.73 6.71 22.49
N ALA A 23 -15.78 7.50 22.28
CA ALA A 23 -15.89 8.43 21.18
C ALA A 23 -15.10 9.69 21.55
N ALA A 24 -14.45 10.27 20.56
CA ALA A 24 -14.20 11.69 20.31
C ALA A 24 -12.85 11.84 19.60
N LYS A 25 -12.91 12.22 18.30
CA LYS A 25 -12.68 13.57 17.86
C LYS A 25 -11.21 13.98 17.92
N ASP A 26 -10.52 13.84 16.77
CA ASP A 26 -9.69 14.94 16.31
C ASP A 26 -9.66 14.96 14.79
N GLU A 27 -10.40 15.90 14.33
CA GLU A 27 -10.43 16.49 13.00
C GLU A 27 -9.22 17.43 12.91
N SER A 28 -8.70 17.54 11.71
CA SER A 28 -7.79 18.58 11.23
C SER A 28 -6.30 18.23 11.24
N THR A 29 -5.80 17.95 10.09
CA THR A 29 -4.98 18.77 9.19
C THR A 29 -4.57 17.98 7.96
N ALA A 30 -5.52 17.70 7.09
CA ALA A 30 -5.24 17.32 5.72
C ALA A 30 -4.78 18.58 4.97
N THR A 31 -3.49 18.84 4.99
CA THR A 31 -2.90 19.89 4.15
C THR A 31 -3.08 19.52 2.69
N LYS A 32 -4.07 20.15 2.10
CA LYS A 32 -4.38 20.23 0.68
C LYS A 32 -3.11 20.52 -0.14
N ARG A 33 -2.54 19.48 -0.73
CA ARG A 33 -1.61 19.59 -1.83
C ARG A 33 -2.32 19.06 -3.06
N GLU A 34 -3.19 19.91 -3.62
CA GLU A 34 -3.69 19.78 -4.97
C GLU A 34 -2.51 19.98 -5.93
N ALA A 35 -2.03 18.89 -6.51
CA ALA A 35 -1.39 18.94 -7.79
C ALA A 35 -2.37 18.29 -8.77
N ALA A 36 -3.02 19.12 -9.58
CA ALA A 36 -3.95 18.74 -10.62
C ALA A 36 -3.28 17.77 -11.59
N VAL A 37 -3.51 16.49 -11.39
CA VAL A 37 -3.44 15.50 -12.44
C VAL A 37 -4.89 15.13 -12.70
N LYS A 38 -5.45 15.63 -13.81
CA LYS A 38 -6.71 15.13 -14.37
C LYS A 38 -6.47 13.66 -14.68
N GLY A 39 -6.81 12.79 -13.76
CA GLY A 39 -6.63 11.36 -13.83
C GLY A 39 -7.54 10.74 -12.78
N VAL A 40 -7.88 9.49 -12.92
CA VAL A 40 -8.74 8.74 -12.02
C VAL A 40 -8.53 9.15 -10.58
N VAL A 41 -9.54 9.79 -9.99
CA VAL A 41 -9.52 10.22 -8.58
C VAL A 41 -9.80 8.98 -7.74
N PHE A 42 -8.78 8.51 -7.04
CA PHE A 42 -8.97 7.46 -6.06
C PHE A 42 -9.76 8.02 -4.86
N PRO A 43 -10.80 7.32 -4.38
CA PRO A 43 -11.57 7.77 -3.24
C PRO A 43 -10.68 7.92 -2.00
N ALA A 44 -11.05 8.87 -1.14
CA ALA A 44 -10.37 9.07 0.14
C ALA A 44 -10.39 7.77 0.94
N GLY A 45 -9.22 7.28 1.35
CA GLY A 45 -9.07 5.99 2.03
C GLY A 45 -8.66 4.82 1.12
N SER A 46 -8.50 5.04 -0.20
CA SER A 46 -7.97 3.98 -1.06
C SER A 46 -6.50 3.69 -0.74
N ALA A 47 -6.10 2.43 -0.91
CA ALA A 47 -4.71 2.01 -0.71
C ALA A 47 -3.76 2.57 -1.79
N VAL A 48 -4.29 2.98 -2.93
CA VAL A 48 -3.56 3.56 -4.05
C VAL A 48 -3.66 5.08 -3.99
N ILE A 49 -2.50 5.78 -4.04
CA ILE A 49 -2.43 7.24 -4.00
C ILE A 49 -2.51 7.81 -5.41
N ARG A 50 -1.69 7.29 -6.33
CA ARG A 50 -1.59 7.78 -7.71
C ARG A 50 -0.86 6.80 -8.61
N PRO A 51 -1.08 6.86 -9.92
CA PRO A 51 -0.22 6.17 -10.88
C PRO A 51 1.18 6.80 -10.89
N ARG A 52 2.20 5.95 -11.02
CA ARG A 52 3.59 6.39 -11.12
C ARG A 52 4.05 6.37 -12.57
N ILE A 53 4.15 7.56 -13.16
CA ILE A 53 4.58 7.73 -14.55
C ILE A 53 6.09 8.04 -14.55
N THR A 54 6.88 7.14 -15.11
CA THR A 54 8.33 7.24 -15.32
C THR A 54 8.69 6.53 -16.61
N GLU A 55 9.84 6.83 -17.21
CA GLU A 55 10.32 6.11 -18.40
C GLU A 55 10.31 4.59 -18.20
N LYS A 56 10.79 4.12 -17.04
CA LYS A 56 10.76 2.70 -16.70
C LYS A 56 9.35 2.14 -16.59
N SER A 57 8.39 2.91 -16.03
CA SER A 57 7.00 2.44 -15.96
C SER A 57 6.34 2.39 -17.34
N GLY A 58 6.72 3.28 -18.26
CA GLY A 58 6.29 3.23 -19.66
C GLY A 58 6.76 1.96 -20.38
N LEU A 59 8.01 1.56 -20.17
CA LEU A 59 8.53 0.29 -20.72
C LEU A 59 7.84 -0.94 -20.09
N LEU A 60 7.45 -0.86 -18.82
CA LEU A 60 6.74 -1.93 -18.13
C LEU A 60 5.28 -2.02 -18.56
N SER A 61 4.61 -0.91 -18.86
CA SER A 61 3.22 -0.90 -19.32
C SER A 61 3.05 -1.64 -20.65
N GLN A 62 4.04 -1.59 -21.54
CA GLN A 62 4.06 -2.39 -22.77
C GLN A 62 4.03 -3.91 -22.50
N LYS A 63 4.48 -4.33 -21.32
CA LYS A 63 4.46 -5.72 -20.87
C LYS A 63 3.23 -6.04 -19.99
N GLY A 64 2.26 -5.13 -19.90
CA GLY A 64 1.07 -5.28 -19.05
C GLY A 64 1.37 -5.11 -17.55
N ILE A 65 2.45 -4.41 -17.18
CA ILE A 65 2.83 -4.17 -15.79
C ILE A 65 2.71 -2.68 -15.49
N TYR A 66 1.81 -2.32 -14.60
CA TYR A 66 1.52 -0.94 -14.21
C TYR A 66 2.09 -0.63 -12.84
N THR A 67 2.62 0.58 -12.65
CA THR A 67 3.25 0.98 -11.40
C THR A 67 2.43 2.06 -10.71
N PHE A 68 2.13 1.86 -9.42
CA PHE A 68 1.38 2.80 -8.58
C PHE A 68 2.16 3.16 -7.32
N ASP A 69 2.04 4.41 -6.88
CA ASP A 69 2.44 4.82 -5.53
C ASP A 69 1.31 4.49 -4.57
N VAL A 70 1.62 3.75 -3.50
CA VAL A 70 0.64 3.24 -2.55
C VAL A 70 0.97 3.70 -1.13
N LEU A 71 -0.01 3.64 -0.24
CA LEU A 71 0.18 3.95 1.17
C LEU A 71 1.23 3.01 1.80
N ILE A 72 1.92 3.52 2.83
CA ILE A 72 2.99 2.76 3.51
C ILE A 72 2.44 1.50 4.16
N ASP A 73 1.21 1.55 4.69
CA ASP A 73 0.56 0.44 5.39
C ASP A 73 -0.28 -0.44 4.47
N ALA A 74 -0.36 -0.09 3.16
CA ALA A 74 -1.16 -0.83 2.20
C ALA A 74 -0.73 -2.29 2.03
N VAL A 75 -1.72 -3.17 2.00
CA VAL A 75 -1.59 -4.61 1.74
C VAL A 75 -2.05 -4.92 0.31
N SER A 76 -1.58 -6.03 -0.27
CA SER A 76 -1.89 -6.42 -1.66
C SER A 76 -3.39 -6.52 -1.93
N SER A 77 -4.18 -7.09 -1.00
CA SER A 77 -5.63 -7.21 -1.14
C SER A 77 -6.37 -5.87 -1.17
N GLN A 78 -5.88 -4.87 -0.42
CA GLN A 78 -6.45 -3.52 -0.45
C GLN A 78 -6.13 -2.80 -1.76
N ILE A 79 -4.90 -2.98 -2.28
CA ILE A 79 -4.47 -2.43 -3.57
C ILE A 79 -5.29 -3.03 -4.71
N GLU A 80 -5.54 -4.34 -4.67
CA GLU A 80 -6.37 -5.04 -5.65
C GLU A 80 -7.79 -4.45 -5.70
N LYS A 81 -8.45 -4.32 -4.55
CA LYS A 81 -9.78 -3.70 -4.45
C LYS A 81 -9.79 -2.28 -5.02
N SER A 82 -8.83 -1.44 -4.61
CA SER A 82 -8.75 -0.05 -5.08
C SER A 82 -8.55 0.05 -6.60
N ILE A 83 -7.78 -0.86 -7.20
CA ILE A 83 -7.56 -0.91 -8.65
C ILE A 83 -8.81 -1.40 -9.38
N THR A 84 -9.46 -2.45 -8.84
CA THR A 84 -10.69 -2.98 -9.42
C THR A 84 -11.82 -1.95 -9.37
N GLU A 85 -11.93 -1.17 -8.30
CA GLU A 85 -12.91 -0.09 -8.20
C GLU A 85 -12.62 1.07 -9.17
N ALA A 86 -11.36 1.49 -9.28
CA ALA A 86 -10.97 2.64 -10.08
C ALA A 86 -10.93 2.35 -11.59
N TYR A 87 -10.38 1.21 -11.98
CA TYR A 87 -10.14 0.88 -13.39
C TYR A 87 -11.00 -0.28 -13.90
N LYS A 88 -11.79 -0.93 -13.04
CA LYS A 88 -12.63 -2.10 -13.36
C LYS A 88 -11.85 -3.27 -13.97
N VAL A 89 -10.59 -3.41 -13.57
CA VAL A 89 -9.66 -4.45 -14.05
C VAL A 89 -9.22 -5.30 -12.87
N THR A 90 -9.13 -6.61 -13.06
CA THR A 90 -8.70 -7.55 -12.01
C THR A 90 -7.23 -7.93 -12.20
N PRO A 91 -6.33 -7.51 -11.31
CA PRO A 91 -4.91 -7.87 -11.41
C PRO A 91 -4.66 -9.36 -11.27
N THR A 92 -3.75 -9.92 -12.05
CA THR A 92 -3.30 -11.31 -11.89
C THR A 92 -2.33 -11.46 -10.73
N LYS A 93 -1.47 -10.46 -10.52
CA LYS A 93 -0.45 -10.47 -9.46
C LYS A 93 -0.14 -9.04 -9.06
N ILE A 94 0.13 -8.84 -7.76
CA ILE A 94 0.59 -7.56 -7.22
C ILE A 94 1.91 -7.80 -6.50
N SER A 95 2.94 -7.01 -6.84
CA SER A 95 4.23 -7.02 -6.18
C SER A 95 4.49 -5.67 -5.53
N ILE A 96 4.73 -5.66 -4.23
CA ILE A 96 4.96 -4.42 -3.45
C ILE A 96 6.46 -4.26 -3.21
N SER A 97 6.98 -3.06 -3.47
CA SER A 97 8.38 -2.72 -3.24
C SER A 97 8.48 -1.47 -2.36
N PRO A 98 9.20 -1.52 -1.23
CA PRO A 98 9.40 -0.35 -0.38
C PRO A 98 10.37 0.64 -1.03
N VAL A 99 10.08 1.92 -0.89
CA VAL A 99 10.98 3.02 -1.26
C VAL A 99 11.64 3.52 0.02
N ARG A 100 12.93 3.27 0.16
CA ARG A 100 13.69 3.66 1.35
C ARG A 100 13.94 5.17 1.37
N ALA A 101 13.89 5.77 2.55
CA ALA A 101 14.32 7.13 2.78
C ALA A 101 15.82 7.26 2.51
N LYS A 102 16.21 8.29 1.75
CA LYS A 102 17.62 8.62 1.46
C LYS A 102 18.01 9.87 2.26
N GLY A 103 19.23 9.88 2.79
CA GLY A 103 19.83 11.08 3.35
C GLY A 103 20.06 12.11 2.25
N ARG A 104 19.73 13.37 2.50
CA ARG A 104 20.01 14.50 1.60
C ARG A 104 20.57 15.67 2.40
N HIS A 105 21.54 16.34 1.81
CA HIS A 105 22.04 17.62 2.29
C HIS A 105 21.54 18.72 1.37
N ILE A 106 20.83 19.71 1.93
CA ILE A 106 20.34 20.87 1.20
C ILE A 106 20.73 22.11 1.99
N ARG A 107 21.51 22.99 1.38
CA ARG A 107 21.97 24.24 1.98
C ARG A 107 22.61 24.03 3.36
N GLY A 108 23.54 23.08 3.48
CA GLY A 108 24.25 22.78 4.74
C GLY A 108 23.43 22.04 5.80
N LYS A 109 22.11 21.81 5.57
CA LYS A 109 21.24 21.07 6.49
C LYS A 109 21.10 19.63 6.06
N ALA A 110 21.36 18.69 6.98
CA ALA A 110 21.13 17.28 6.79
C ALA A 110 19.63 16.96 6.95
N GLY A 111 19.06 16.21 6.01
CA GLY A 111 17.66 15.78 6.05
C GLY A 111 17.50 14.37 5.48
N ARG A 112 16.29 13.83 5.56
CA ARG A 112 15.91 12.55 4.94
C ARG A 112 14.67 12.72 4.08
N THR A 113 14.63 12.03 2.94
CA THR A 113 13.42 11.96 2.12
C THR A 113 12.35 11.10 2.80
N ALA A 114 11.09 11.33 2.48
CA ALA A 114 10.00 10.48 2.98
C ALA A 114 10.16 9.03 2.51
N LYS A 115 9.76 8.10 3.36
CA LYS A 115 9.57 6.68 3.00
C LYS A 115 8.32 6.54 2.15
N GLY A 116 8.23 5.51 1.34
CA GLY A 116 7.03 5.19 0.56
C GLY A 116 6.99 3.71 0.19
N LYS A 117 5.89 3.31 -0.44
CA LYS A 117 5.77 2.02 -1.13
C LYS A 117 5.29 2.25 -2.55
N LYS A 118 5.71 1.38 -3.45
CA LYS A 118 5.20 1.29 -4.82
C LYS A 118 4.73 -0.13 -5.10
N ALA A 119 3.65 -0.25 -5.84
CA ALA A 119 3.10 -1.51 -6.26
C ALA A 119 3.28 -1.69 -7.77
N TYR A 120 3.69 -2.87 -8.17
CA TYR A 120 3.68 -3.33 -9.54
C TYR A 120 2.47 -4.24 -9.72
N VAL A 121 1.61 -3.87 -10.62
CA VAL A 121 0.33 -4.53 -10.90
C VAL A 121 0.45 -5.22 -12.23
N TYR A 122 0.32 -6.54 -12.22
CA TYR A 122 0.36 -7.38 -13.41
C TYR A 122 -1.05 -7.64 -13.88
N LEU A 123 -1.36 -7.26 -15.11
CA LEU A 123 -2.65 -7.50 -15.73
C LEU A 123 -2.63 -8.74 -16.62
N LYS A 124 -3.80 -9.20 -16.99
CA LYS A 124 -3.96 -10.24 -18.01
C LYS A 124 -3.58 -9.67 -19.39
N LYS A 125 -3.16 -10.55 -20.29
CA LYS A 125 -2.89 -10.17 -21.67
C LYS A 125 -4.18 -9.61 -22.32
N GLY A 126 -4.09 -8.41 -22.87
CA GLY A 126 -5.21 -7.71 -23.52
C GLY A 126 -5.90 -6.66 -22.64
N GLU A 127 -5.62 -6.63 -21.33
CA GLU A 127 -6.09 -5.56 -20.46
C GLU A 127 -5.06 -4.43 -20.42
N THR A 128 -5.52 -3.20 -20.61
CA THR A 128 -4.68 -1.99 -20.56
C THR A 128 -5.32 -0.97 -19.61
N ILE A 129 -4.48 -0.24 -18.90
CA ILE A 129 -4.89 0.90 -18.07
C ILE A 129 -4.36 2.17 -18.73
N GLU A 130 -5.25 3.10 -19.05
CA GLU A 130 -4.87 4.41 -19.55
C GLU A 130 -4.74 5.38 -18.37
N PHE A 131 -3.61 6.04 -18.31
CA PHE A 131 -3.36 7.13 -17.37
C PHE A 131 -3.59 8.46 -18.10
N ILE A 132 -4.79 8.98 -18.02
CA ILE A 132 -5.16 10.29 -18.56
C ILE A 132 -5.05 11.36 -17.49
#